data_2d086f4dbcb4ef0bbbccc2919c4fcc34
#
_entry.id   2d086f4dbcb4ef0bbbccc2919c4fcc34
#
_cell.length_a   1.000
_cell.length_b   1.000
_cell.length_c   1.000
_cell.angle_alpha   90.00
_cell.angle_beta   90.00
_cell.angle_gamma   90.00
#
_symmetry.space_group_name_H-M   'P 1'
#
loop_
_entity.id
_entity.type
_entity.pdbx_description
1 polymer ?
#
loop_
_entity_poly.entity_id
_entity_poly.type
_entity_poly.pdbx_seq_one_letter_code
_entity_poly.pdbx_strand_id
1 'polypeptide(L)'
;MPRPLAWLRYAWRRHGAIGLVCLALYNLFYHTIRRQARAGGPGDADPFDEKYGIDTSGIREIHTLDVLALPAARYAVRYGPSSAESIGARLDTLKIDYSRFAFIDYGSGKGRVLFVAAGFPFKEVLGIEFSRELHEVAQQNIARLPPEITRCGAVRSIHGDAASFEPPKSDLVCYFYNPFERPIMAVVAARLIARHDQFGCRIIIIYVDPRHREIFEETGKFEILDQSPHFLVLTTPPPQTGAHD
;
A
#
# COMPACT_ATOMS: atom_id res chain seq x y z
N MET A 1 8.53 -24.10 12.30
CA MET A 1 7.11 -24.41 12.64
C MET A 1 6.49 -23.19 13.28
N PRO A 2 5.38 -22.63 12.78
CA PRO A 2 4.73 -21.47 13.40
C PRO A 2 4.26 -21.86 14.80
N ARG A 3 4.50 -21.01 15.78
CA ARG A 3 4.07 -21.22 17.17
C ARG A 3 2.56 -20.93 17.26
N PRO A 4 1.68 -21.94 17.37
CA PRO A 4 0.21 -21.76 17.33
C PRO A 4 -0.30 -20.84 18.44
N LEU A 5 0.44 -20.71 19.55
CA LEU A 5 0.11 -19.85 20.68
C LEU A 5 0.29 -18.34 20.38
N ALA A 6 1.17 -17.97 19.45
CA ALA A 6 1.39 -16.55 19.10
C ALA A 6 0.20 -16.00 18.30
N TRP A 7 -0.34 -16.80 17.38
CA TRP A 7 -1.53 -16.45 16.61
C TRP A 7 -2.78 -16.30 17.50
N LEU A 8 -3.01 -17.25 18.42
CA LEU A 8 -4.12 -17.18 19.37
C LEU A 8 -4.06 -15.93 20.25
N ARG A 9 -2.89 -15.56 20.75
CA ARG A 9 -2.68 -14.33 21.52
C ARG A 9 -2.93 -13.08 20.73
N TYR A 10 -2.50 -13.03 19.49
CA TYR A 10 -2.75 -11.90 18.58
C TYR A 10 -4.24 -11.75 18.30
N ALA A 11 -4.90 -12.83 17.88
CA ALA A 11 -6.32 -12.83 17.57
C ALA A 11 -7.20 -12.52 18.78
N TRP A 12 -6.83 -13.02 19.98
CA TRP A 12 -7.51 -12.70 21.23
C TRP A 12 -7.44 -11.21 21.58
N ARG A 13 -6.24 -10.61 21.46
CA ARG A 13 -6.04 -9.18 21.75
C ARG A 13 -6.78 -8.26 20.79
N ARG A 14 -6.94 -8.71 19.54
CA ARG A 14 -7.57 -7.91 18.48
C ARG A 14 -9.10 -8.02 18.46
N HIS A 15 -9.64 -9.18 18.70
CA HIS A 15 -11.02 -9.50 18.41
C HIS A 15 -11.82 -9.97 19.64
N GLY A 16 -11.21 -10.27 20.76
CA GLY A 16 -11.85 -10.88 21.92
C GLY A 16 -12.41 -12.28 21.63
N ALA A 17 -13.13 -12.88 22.60
CA ALA A 17 -13.65 -14.24 22.43
C ALA A 17 -14.68 -14.37 21.31
N ILE A 18 -15.60 -13.43 21.18
CA ILE A 18 -16.66 -13.43 20.13
C ILE A 18 -16.01 -13.22 18.77
N GLY A 19 -15.07 -12.27 18.66
CA GLY A 19 -14.37 -12.02 17.41
C GLY A 19 -13.52 -13.20 16.95
N LEU A 20 -12.98 -14.02 17.85
CA LEU A 20 -12.28 -15.28 17.51
C LEU A 20 -13.21 -16.30 16.89
N VAL A 21 -14.42 -16.46 17.45
CA VAL A 21 -15.44 -17.37 16.87
C VAL A 21 -15.88 -16.89 15.49
N CYS A 22 -16.16 -15.60 15.33
CA CYS A 22 -16.49 -15.00 14.04
C CYS A 22 -15.34 -15.17 13.02
N LEU A 23 -14.10 -14.97 13.43
CA LEU A 23 -12.93 -15.15 12.58
C LEU A 23 -12.73 -16.62 12.19
N ALA A 24 -12.95 -17.56 13.12
CA ALA A 24 -12.89 -18.99 12.83
C ALA A 24 -14.00 -19.43 11.86
N LEU A 25 -15.23 -18.97 12.05
CA LEU A 25 -16.34 -19.22 11.15
C LEU A 25 -16.13 -18.57 9.79
N TYR A 26 -15.63 -17.33 9.75
CA TYR A 26 -15.27 -16.65 8.51
C TYR A 26 -14.17 -17.41 7.77
N ASN A 27 -13.11 -17.83 8.46
CA ASN A 27 -12.04 -18.62 7.85
C ASN A 27 -12.53 -19.98 7.36
N LEU A 28 -13.40 -20.67 8.13
CA LEU A 28 -14.00 -21.92 7.71
C LEU A 28 -14.87 -21.73 6.46
N PHE A 29 -15.71 -20.72 6.43
CA PHE A 29 -16.53 -20.32 5.28
C PHE A 29 -15.65 -19.92 4.08
N TYR A 30 -14.61 -19.12 4.31
CA TYR A 30 -13.65 -18.70 3.29
C TYR A 30 -12.89 -19.91 2.70
N HIS A 31 -12.44 -20.84 3.56
CA HIS A 31 -11.72 -22.03 3.10
C HIS A 31 -12.63 -23.05 2.42
N THR A 32 -13.89 -23.17 2.80
CA THR A 32 -14.81 -24.14 2.18
C THR A 32 -15.44 -23.64 0.87
N ILE A 33 -15.80 -22.37 0.77
CA ILE A 33 -16.50 -21.83 -0.40
C ILE A 33 -15.56 -21.18 -1.42
N ARG A 34 -14.52 -20.45 -0.98
CA ARG A 34 -13.56 -19.81 -1.88
C ARG A 34 -12.39 -20.68 -2.33
N ARG A 35 -12.18 -21.83 -1.70
CA ARG A 35 -11.19 -22.82 -2.18
C ARG A 35 -11.55 -23.36 -3.58
N GLN A 36 -12.85 -23.33 -3.95
CA GLN A 36 -13.30 -23.71 -5.29
C GLN A 36 -13.18 -22.57 -6.34
N ALA A 37 -13.05 -21.31 -5.91
CA ALA A 37 -13.00 -20.16 -6.82
C ALA A 37 -11.60 -19.58 -7.04
N ARG A 38 -10.59 -20.08 -6.34
CA ARG A 38 -9.17 -19.73 -6.50
C ARG A 38 -8.35 -21.00 -6.55
N ALA A 39 -8.42 -21.67 -7.69
CA ALA A 39 -7.38 -22.58 -8.14
C ALA A 39 -6.11 -21.77 -8.53
N GLY A 40 -5.54 -21.07 -7.57
CA GLY A 40 -4.17 -20.60 -7.55
C GLY A 40 -3.53 -21.32 -6.37
N GLY A 41 -3.23 -22.61 -6.51
CA GLY A 41 -2.43 -23.36 -5.56
C GLY A 41 -0.99 -22.86 -5.57
N PRO A 42 -0.11 -23.33 -4.65
CA PRO A 42 1.31 -23.12 -4.77
C PRO A 42 1.79 -23.83 -6.04
N GLY A 43 1.73 -23.15 -7.21
CA GLY A 43 2.04 -23.71 -8.50
C GLY A 43 1.46 -22.96 -9.70
N ASP A 44 0.44 -22.11 -9.53
CA ASP A 44 0.03 -21.23 -10.62
C ASP A 44 0.92 -19.98 -10.59
N ALA A 45 1.93 -19.98 -11.44
CA ALA A 45 2.83 -18.85 -11.61
C ALA A 45 2.03 -17.61 -12.02
N ASP A 46 2.21 -16.52 -11.31
CA ASP A 46 1.61 -15.24 -11.67
C ASP A 46 2.25 -14.74 -12.97
N PRO A 47 1.49 -14.50 -14.06
CA PRO A 47 2.07 -14.10 -15.35
C PRO A 47 2.93 -12.85 -15.28
N PHE A 48 2.64 -11.93 -14.33
CA PHE A 48 3.46 -10.76 -14.10
C PHE A 48 4.81 -11.13 -13.49
N ASP A 49 4.82 -12.01 -12.51
CA ASP A 49 6.04 -12.49 -11.84
C ASP A 49 6.91 -13.30 -12.81
N GLU A 50 6.30 -14.19 -13.61
CA GLU A 50 7.02 -14.96 -14.66
C GLU A 50 7.67 -14.05 -15.69
N LYS A 51 6.92 -13.07 -16.20
CA LYS A 51 7.40 -12.15 -17.23
C LYS A 51 8.68 -11.42 -16.83
N TYR A 52 8.81 -11.08 -15.56
CA TYR A 52 9.92 -10.26 -15.05
C TYR A 52 10.90 -11.05 -14.17
N GLY A 53 10.64 -12.32 -13.88
CA GLY A 53 11.46 -13.16 -13.02
C GLY A 53 11.49 -12.67 -11.56
N ILE A 54 10.35 -12.16 -11.06
CA ILE A 54 10.20 -11.58 -9.71
C ILE A 54 9.24 -12.41 -8.85
N ASP A 55 9.19 -12.14 -7.56
CA ASP A 55 8.26 -12.75 -6.60
C ASP A 55 7.42 -11.66 -5.94
N THR A 56 6.26 -11.36 -6.50
CA THR A 56 5.30 -10.41 -5.90
C THR A 56 3.95 -11.03 -5.61
N SER A 57 3.74 -12.31 -5.94
CA SER A 57 2.50 -13.05 -5.74
C SER A 57 2.39 -13.67 -4.35
N GLY A 58 1.24 -14.32 -4.13
CA GLY A 58 0.91 -15.01 -2.88
C GLY A 58 0.36 -14.10 -1.78
N ILE A 59 -0.39 -14.70 -0.85
CA ILE A 59 -0.95 -14.02 0.32
C ILE A 59 -0.09 -14.35 1.53
N ARG A 60 0.26 -13.33 2.32
CA ARG A 60 0.95 -13.50 3.60
C ARG A 60 0.09 -12.97 4.74
N GLU A 61 -0.21 -13.83 5.69
CA GLU A 61 -0.91 -13.45 6.91
C GLU A 61 0.05 -12.77 7.89
N ILE A 62 -0.40 -11.71 8.57
CA ILE A 62 0.43 -10.90 9.49
C ILE A 62 1.14 -11.77 10.54
N HIS A 63 0.48 -12.80 11.07
CA HIS A 63 1.06 -13.68 12.08
C HIS A 63 2.20 -14.58 11.56
N THR A 64 2.39 -14.66 10.24
CA THR A 64 3.51 -15.40 9.62
C THR A 64 4.72 -14.51 9.37
N LEU A 65 4.56 -13.19 9.51
CA LEU A 65 5.62 -12.22 9.30
C LEU A 65 6.40 -11.94 10.62
N ASP A 66 7.60 -11.43 10.49
CA ASP A 66 8.51 -11.13 11.62
C ASP A 66 8.20 -9.83 12.39
N VAL A 67 6.94 -9.39 12.33
CA VAL A 67 6.48 -8.09 12.83
C VAL A 67 5.74 -8.13 14.16
N LEU A 68 5.52 -9.30 14.74
CA LEU A 68 4.68 -9.48 15.94
C LEU A 68 5.17 -8.70 17.18
N ALA A 69 6.43 -8.31 17.19
CA ALA A 69 7.03 -7.53 18.28
C ALA A 69 6.78 -6.02 18.14
N LEU A 70 6.36 -5.53 16.97
CA LEU A 70 6.17 -4.11 16.73
C LEU A 70 4.77 -3.65 17.16
N PRO A 71 4.63 -2.51 17.85
CA PRO A 71 3.33 -1.96 18.24
C PRO A 71 2.38 -1.75 17.05
N ALA A 72 2.90 -1.35 15.89
CA ALA A 72 2.16 -1.13 14.67
C ALA A 72 1.58 -2.42 14.04
N ALA A 73 2.19 -3.60 14.30
CA ALA A 73 1.76 -4.88 13.73
C ALA A 73 0.29 -5.24 14.04
N ARG A 74 -0.23 -4.78 15.19
CA ARG A 74 -1.64 -4.99 15.57
C ARG A 74 -2.64 -4.27 14.67
N TYR A 75 -2.18 -3.29 13.91
CA TYR A 75 -3.00 -2.46 13.01
C TYR A 75 -2.74 -2.75 11.53
N ALA A 76 -1.82 -3.67 11.23
CA ALA A 76 -1.54 -4.07 9.86
C ALA A 76 -2.62 -5.02 9.33
N VAL A 77 -2.80 -4.98 8.01
CA VAL A 77 -3.69 -5.88 7.27
C VAL A 77 -2.82 -6.91 6.53
N ARG A 78 -3.39 -8.08 6.21
CA ARG A 78 -2.68 -9.13 5.48
C ARG A 78 -2.11 -8.60 4.16
N TYR A 79 -0.94 -9.10 3.76
CA TYR A 79 -0.39 -8.85 2.44
C TYR A 79 -1.22 -9.59 1.36
N GLY A 80 -1.53 -8.88 0.29
CA GLY A 80 -2.11 -9.42 -0.93
C GLY A 80 -1.73 -8.54 -2.12
N PRO A 81 -1.26 -9.11 -3.25
CA PRO A 81 -0.79 -8.31 -4.37
C PRO A 81 -1.94 -7.57 -5.06
N SER A 82 -1.70 -6.32 -5.45
CA SER A 82 -2.58 -5.56 -6.34
C SER A 82 -2.45 -6.07 -7.78
N SER A 83 -3.50 -5.96 -8.60
CA SER A 83 -3.38 -6.24 -10.05
C SER A 83 -2.50 -5.16 -10.71
N ALA A 84 -1.49 -5.60 -11.46
CA ALA A 84 -0.57 -4.71 -12.15
C ALA A 84 -1.32 -3.84 -13.20
N GLU A 85 -2.28 -4.41 -13.92
CA GLU A 85 -3.10 -3.71 -14.91
C GLU A 85 -3.97 -2.63 -14.24
N SER A 86 -4.57 -2.95 -13.08
CA SER A 86 -5.39 -2.00 -12.34
C SER A 86 -4.57 -0.82 -11.80
N ILE A 87 -3.33 -1.06 -11.35
CA ILE A 87 -2.42 0.00 -10.91
C ILE A 87 -2.06 0.90 -12.09
N GLY A 88 -1.58 0.30 -13.21
CA GLY A 88 -1.20 1.03 -14.41
C GLY A 88 -2.33 1.90 -14.95
N ALA A 89 -3.52 1.31 -15.13
CA ALA A 89 -4.69 2.03 -15.61
C ALA A 89 -5.06 3.24 -14.74
N ARG A 90 -4.95 3.12 -13.40
CA ARG A 90 -5.22 4.25 -12.50
C ARG A 90 -4.17 5.34 -12.61
N LEU A 91 -2.91 4.97 -12.71
CA LEU A 91 -1.84 5.95 -12.93
C LEU A 91 -2.06 6.69 -14.25
N ASP A 92 -2.39 6.01 -15.34
CA ASP A 92 -2.65 6.62 -16.65
C ASP A 92 -3.79 7.65 -16.62
N THR A 93 -4.76 7.52 -15.71
CA THR A 93 -5.89 8.45 -15.60
C THR A 93 -5.56 9.78 -14.91
N LEU A 94 -4.45 9.87 -14.17
CA LEU A 94 -4.16 11.05 -13.33
C LEU A 94 -3.92 12.35 -14.12
N LYS A 95 -3.50 12.28 -15.38
CA LYS A 95 -3.27 13.46 -16.25
C LYS A 95 -2.40 14.54 -15.59
N ILE A 96 -1.27 14.15 -15.02
CA ILE A 96 -0.31 15.01 -14.32
C ILE A 96 1.05 15.01 -15.01
N ASP A 97 1.88 15.99 -14.68
CA ASP A 97 3.31 15.94 -14.97
C ASP A 97 4.00 15.11 -13.88
N TYR A 98 4.18 13.81 -14.14
CA TYR A 98 4.74 12.85 -13.20
C TYR A 98 6.13 13.25 -12.69
N SER A 99 6.93 13.97 -13.49
CA SER A 99 8.30 14.37 -13.11
C SER A 99 8.35 15.29 -11.90
N ARG A 100 7.23 15.93 -11.57
CA ARG A 100 7.07 16.77 -10.37
C ARG A 100 6.75 15.96 -9.12
N PHE A 101 6.26 14.73 -9.27
CA PHE A 101 5.72 13.93 -8.18
C PHE A 101 6.71 12.85 -7.73
N ALA A 102 6.80 12.64 -6.42
CA ALA A 102 7.24 11.38 -5.86
C ALA A 102 6.04 10.44 -5.68
N PHE A 103 6.22 9.17 -6.02
CA PHE A 103 5.23 8.13 -5.77
C PHE A 103 5.55 7.42 -4.46
N ILE A 104 4.55 7.17 -3.62
CA ILE A 104 4.72 6.48 -2.34
C ILE A 104 3.67 5.38 -2.21
N ASP A 105 4.13 4.13 -2.05
CA ASP A 105 3.28 2.98 -1.72
C ASP A 105 3.38 2.69 -0.21
N TYR A 106 2.29 2.90 0.51
CA TYR A 106 2.21 2.66 1.94
C TYR A 106 1.75 1.23 2.22
N GLY A 107 2.65 0.40 2.74
CA GLY A 107 2.48 -1.04 2.88
C GLY A 107 2.85 -1.75 1.59
N SER A 108 4.04 -1.47 1.08
CA SER A 108 4.47 -1.88 -0.27
C SER A 108 4.68 -3.39 -0.44
N GLY A 109 4.71 -4.15 0.66
CA GLY A 109 4.89 -5.60 0.61
C GLY A 109 6.12 -6.00 -0.18
N LYS A 110 5.94 -6.91 -1.14
CA LYS A 110 7.00 -7.39 -2.05
C LYS A 110 7.31 -6.45 -3.23
N GLY A 111 6.66 -5.26 -3.30
CA GLY A 111 7.01 -4.20 -4.25
C GLY A 111 6.35 -4.27 -5.63
N ARG A 112 5.26 -5.02 -5.84
CA ARG A 112 4.56 -5.06 -7.14
C ARG A 112 4.13 -3.67 -7.63
N VAL A 113 3.56 -2.86 -6.72
CA VAL A 113 3.14 -1.49 -7.04
C VAL A 113 4.33 -0.62 -7.42
N LEU A 114 5.47 -0.77 -6.74
CA LEU A 114 6.71 -0.06 -7.07
C LEU A 114 7.21 -0.43 -8.47
N PHE A 115 7.13 -1.71 -8.82
CA PHE A 115 7.54 -2.21 -10.13
C PHE A 115 6.69 -1.58 -11.25
N VAL A 116 5.37 -1.50 -11.08
CA VAL A 116 4.47 -0.86 -12.06
C VAL A 116 4.71 0.65 -12.10
N ALA A 117 4.80 1.32 -10.95
CA ALA A 117 5.01 2.76 -10.86
C ALA A 117 6.36 3.19 -11.47
N ALA A 118 7.38 2.32 -11.46
CA ALA A 118 8.66 2.56 -12.11
C ALA A 118 8.54 2.81 -13.63
N GLY A 119 7.48 2.30 -14.27
CA GLY A 119 7.16 2.55 -15.69
C GLY A 119 6.64 3.95 -15.98
N PHE A 120 6.38 4.77 -14.98
CA PHE A 120 5.96 6.17 -15.10
C PHE A 120 7.12 7.11 -14.75
N PRO A 121 7.24 8.29 -15.39
CA PRO A 121 8.38 9.16 -15.19
C PRO A 121 8.29 9.96 -13.87
N PHE A 122 8.02 9.29 -12.75
CA PHE A 122 8.04 9.89 -11.42
C PHE A 122 9.46 10.37 -11.06
N LYS A 123 9.54 11.42 -10.26
CA LYS A 123 10.81 11.89 -9.69
C LYS A 123 11.52 10.77 -8.91
N GLU A 124 10.76 10.05 -8.11
CA GLU A 124 11.18 8.83 -7.38
C GLU A 124 9.95 7.98 -7.02
N VAL A 125 10.17 6.69 -6.82
CA VAL A 125 9.19 5.71 -6.41
C VAL A 125 9.66 5.10 -5.08
N LEU A 126 8.86 5.24 -4.04
CA LEU A 126 9.18 4.81 -2.67
C LEU A 126 8.14 3.81 -2.18
N GLY A 127 8.57 2.74 -1.55
CA GLY A 127 7.71 1.81 -0.84
C GLY A 127 8.06 1.79 0.65
N ILE A 128 7.07 1.86 1.51
CA ILE A 128 7.25 1.77 2.95
C ILE A 128 6.71 0.43 3.41
N GLU A 129 7.58 -0.42 3.94
CA GLU A 129 7.23 -1.76 4.39
C GLU A 129 7.80 -2.04 5.78
N PHE A 130 6.95 -2.47 6.72
CA PHE A 130 7.34 -2.72 8.10
C PHE A 130 7.83 -4.16 8.35
N SER A 131 7.48 -5.12 7.47
CA SER A 131 8.02 -6.47 7.50
C SER A 131 9.39 -6.50 6.82
N ARG A 132 10.41 -6.90 7.58
CA ARG A 132 11.77 -7.07 7.03
C ARG A 132 11.78 -8.12 5.90
N GLU A 133 11.07 -9.24 6.08
CA GLU A 133 10.99 -10.32 5.09
C GLU A 133 10.44 -9.79 3.76
N LEU A 134 9.30 -9.07 3.78
CA LEU A 134 8.70 -8.52 2.57
C LEU A 134 9.56 -7.42 1.94
N HIS A 135 10.15 -6.57 2.75
CA HIS A 135 11.10 -5.54 2.30
C HIS A 135 12.31 -6.13 1.57
N GLU A 136 12.92 -7.21 2.11
CA GLU A 136 14.06 -7.88 1.48
C GLU A 136 13.68 -8.49 0.12
N VAL A 137 12.47 -9.08 0.01
CA VAL A 137 11.95 -9.55 -1.28
C VAL A 137 11.72 -8.37 -2.23
N ALA A 138 11.14 -7.25 -1.76
CA ALA A 138 10.95 -6.06 -2.57
C ALA A 138 12.28 -5.51 -3.13
N GLN A 139 13.35 -5.49 -2.32
CA GLN A 139 14.68 -5.09 -2.78
C GLN A 139 15.22 -6.01 -3.89
N GLN A 140 15.04 -7.35 -3.75
CA GLN A 140 15.43 -8.30 -4.78
C GLN A 140 14.63 -8.09 -6.07
N ASN A 141 13.34 -7.81 -5.98
CA ASN A 141 12.48 -7.51 -7.12
C ASN A 141 12.90 -6.20 -7.81
N ILE A 142 13.16 -5.15 -7.04
CA ILE A 142 13.65 -3.85 -7.56
C ILE A 142 14.97 -4.03 -8.32
N ALA A 143 15.88 -4.85 -7.82
CA ALA A 143 17.15 -5.12 -8.49
C ALA A 143 16.98 -5.81 -9.87
N ARG A 144 15.81 -6.38 -10.16
CA ARG A 144 15.45 -7.00 -11.43
C ARG A 144 14.62 -6.10 -12.35
N LEU A 145 14.41 -4.83 -11.98
CA LEU A 145 13.70 -3.88 -12.84
C LEU A 145 14.45 -3.73 -14.17
N PRO A 146 13.79 -4.05 -15.30
CA PRO A 146 14.41 -3.88 -16.61
C PRO A 146 14.63 -2.39 -16.91
N PRO A 147 15.84 -1.98 -17.33
CA PRO A 147 16.12 -0.58 -17.67
C PRO A 147 15.17 -0.01 -18.74
N GLU A 148 14.76 -0.83 -19.69
CA GLU A 148 13.91 -0.45 -20.83
C GLU A 148 12.48 -0.06 -20.43
N ILE A 149 11.98 -0.55 -19.29
CA ILE A 149 10.65 -0.15 -18.76
C ILE A 149 10.74 0.85 -17.62
N THR A 150 11.93 1.09 -17.08
CA THR A 150 12.12 2.00 -15.95
C THR A 150 12.23 3.44 -16.47
N ARG A 151 11.27 4.28 -16.11
CA ARG A 151 11.16 5.68 -16.53
C ARG A 151 11.33 6.67 -15.40
N CYS A 152 11.21 6.22 -14.14
CA CYS A 152 11.35 7.07 -12.96
C CYS A 152 12.83 7.34 -12.62
N GLY A 153 13.08 8.36 -11.79
CA GLY A 153 14.44 8.73 -11.38
C GLY A 153 15.09 7.70 -10.46
N ALA A 154 14.35 7.10 -9.55
CA ALA A 154 14.83 6.08 -8.62
C ALA A 154 13.67 5.24 -8.06
N VAL A 155 13.95 3.97 -7.71
CA VAL A 155 13.01 3.09 -7.00
C VAL A 155 13.67 2.60 -5.72
N ARG A 156 12.97 2.72 -4.59
CA ARG A 156 13.47 2.26 -3.29
C ARG A 156 12.36 1.64 -2.45
N SER A 157 12.65 0.51 -1.81
CA SER A 157 11.89 0.00 -0.67
C SER A 157 12.57 0.45 0.61
N ILE A 158 11.82 0.92 1.57
CA ILE A 158 12.25 1.42 2.86
C ILE A 158 11.64 0.53 3.94
N HIS A 159 12.50 -0.13 4.73
CA HIS A 159 12.05 -0.87 5.90
C HIS A 159 11.73 0.11 7.03
N GLY A 160 10.46 0.21 7.42
CA GLY A 160 10.06 1.14 8.47
C GLY A 160 8.56 1.18 8.74
N ASP A 161 8.20 1.91 9.78
CA ASP A 161 6.82 2.16 10.17
C ASP A 161 6.26 3.37 9.39
N ALA A 162 5.17 3.16 8.66
CA ALA A 162 4.47 4.19 7.91
C ALA A 162 4.06 5.40 8.78
N ALA A 163 3.71 5.15 10.06
CA ALA A 163 3.34 6.21 10.99
C ALA A 163 4.52 7.13 11.35
N SER A 164 5.76 6.70 11.20
CA SER A 164 6.97 7.50 11.47
C SER A 164 7.67 8.00 10.20
N PHE A 165 7.22 7.57 9.03
CA PHE A 165 7.82 7.96 7.76
C PHE A 165 7.55 9.44 7.44
N GLU A 166 8.61 10.16 7.05
CA GLU A 166 8.53 11.55 6.60
C GLU A 166 8.52 11.63 5.06
N PRO A 167 7.38 12.02 4.45
CA PRO A 167 7.29 12.11 2.99
C PRO A 167 8.23 13.17 2.40
N PRO A 168 8.71 13.02 1.15
CA PRO A 168 9.52 14.03 0.45
C PRO A 168 8.82 15.38 0.36
N LYS A 169 9.64 16.46 0.23
CA LYS A 169 9.15 17.82 0.01
C LYS A 169 8.90 18.07 -1.48
N SER A 170 8.05 17.29 -2.09
CA SER A 170 7.64 17.40 -3.50
C SER A 170 6.15 17.14 -3.61
N ASP A 171 5.57 17.34 -4.78
CA ASP A 171 4.23 16.83 -5.06
C ASP A 171 4.22 15.31 -4.88
N LEU A 172 3.13 14.72 -4.40
CA LEU A 172 3.05 13.32 -4.00
C LEU A 172 1.88 12.62 -4.69
N VAL A 173 2.13 11.39 -5.15
CA VAL A 173 1.09 10.40 -5.42
C VAL A 173 1.25 9.29 -4.37
N CYS A 174 0.26 9.16 -3.49
CA CYS A 174 0.27 8.19 -2.39
C CYS A 174 -0.71 7.07 -2.70
N TYR A 175 -0.21 5.84 -2.71
CA TYR A 175 -1.01 4.63 -2.96
C TYR A 175 -1.23 3.87 -1.66
N PHE A 176 -2.49 3.44 -1.46
CA PHE A 176 -2.94 2.63 -0.33
C PHE A 176 -3.80 1.48 -0.85
N TYR A 177 -3.47 0.25 -0.52
CA TYR A 177 -4.37 -0.88 -0.67
C TYR A 177 -4.83 -1.36 0.70
N ASN A 178 -5.66 -0.55 1.37
CA ASN A 178 -6.15 -0.82 2.72
C ASN A 178 -5.07 -1.43 3.66
N PRO A 179 -3.89 -0.77 3.78
CA PRO A 179 -2.72 -1.40 4.40
C PRO A 179 -2.78 -1.42 5.92
N PHE A 180 -3.56 -0.52 6.52
CA PHE A 180 -3.57 -0.28 7.96
C PHE A 180 -4.99 -0.09 8.51
N GLU A 181 -5.16 -0.38 9.79
CA GLU A 181 -6.34 0.01 10.55
C GLU A 181 -6.35 1.53 10.83
N ARG A 182 -7.54 2.05 11.18
CA ARG A 182 -7.81 3.48 11.40
C ARG A 182 -6.71 4.26 12.17
N PRO A 183 -6.12 3.78 13.29
CA PRO A 183 -5.14 4.57 14.04
C PRO A 183 -3.89 4.93 13.23
N ILE A 184 -3.36 4.00 12.45
CA ILE A 184 -2.18 4.25 11.59
C ILE A 184 -2.57 5.11 10.39
N MET A 185 -3.70 4.83 9.75
CA MET A 185 -4.20 5.64 8.63
C MET A 185 -4.38 7.11 9.04
N ALA A 186 -4.90 7.38 10.25
CA ALA A 186 -5.08 8.74 10.75
C ALA A 186 -3.74 9.47 10.94
N VAL A 187 -2.72 8.78 11.46
CA VAL A 187 -1.37 9.38 11.62
C VAL A 187 -0.75 9.69 10.25
N VAL A 188 -0.83 8.76 9.30
CA VAL A 188 -0.30 8.96 7.94
C VAL A 188 -1.03 10.11 7.26
N ALA A 189 -2.36 10.17 7.32
CA ALA A 189 -3.14 11.25 6.75
C ALA A 189 -2.77 12.62 7.35
N ALA A 190 -2.61 12.70 8.68
CA ALA A 190 -2.20 13.93 9.35
C ALA A 190 -0.81 14.40 8.89
N ARG A 191 0.14 13.48 8.68
CA ARG A 191 1.48 13.82 8.15
C ARG A 191 1.41 14.33 6.71
N LEU A 192 0.59 13.72 5.86
CA LEU A 192 0.39 14.17 4.49
C LEU A 192 -0.23 15.59 4.46
N ILE A 193 -1.25 15.83 5.30
CA ILE A 193 -1.87 17.16 5.42
C ILE A 193 -0.85 18.18 5.92
N ALA A 194 -0.08 17.86 6.96
CA ALA A 194 0.96 18.75 7.47
C ALA A 194 2.00 19.06 6.38
N ARG A 195 2.34 18.08 5.52
CA ARG A 195 3.23 18.29 4.37
C ARG A 195 2.64 19.26 3.35
N HIS A 196 1.35 19.10 3.03
CA HIS A 196 0.63 20.01 2.16
C HIS A 196 0.59 21.43 2.74
N ASP A 197 0.18 21.57 4.00
CA ASP A 197 0.04 22.88 4.66
C ASP A 197 1.38 23.61 4.82
N GLN A 198 2.46 22.89 5.08
CA GLN A 198 3.79 23.49 5.32
C GLN A 198 4.53 23.86 4.02
N PHE A 199 4.38 23.08 2.96
CA PHE A 199 5.21 23.23 1.75
C PHE A 199 4.41 23.51 0.48
N GLY A 200 3.08 23.57 0.54
CA GLY A 200 2.23 23.74 -0.64
C GLY A 200 2.30 22.56 -1.63
N CYS A 201 2.78 21.40 -1.21
CA CYS A 201 2.87 20.23 -2.08
C CYS A 201 1.48 19.74 -2.47
N ARG A 202 1.24 19.51 -3.76
CA ARG A 202 0.03 18.82 -4.21
C ARG A 202 0.11 17.35 -3.82
N ILE A 203 -0.96 16.81 -3.22
CA ILE A 203 -1.04 15.41 -2.82
C ILE A 203 -2.20 14.75 -3.52
N ILE A 204 -1.93 13.65 -4.20
CA ILE A 204 -2.95 12.78 -4.80
C ILE A 204 -2.93 11.47 -4.02
N ILE A 205 -4.10 11.03 -3.58
CA ILE A 205 -4.30 9.76 -2.89
C ILE A 205 -4.99 8.79 -3.86
N ILE A 206 -4.43 7.61 -4.03
CA ILE A 206 -5.08 6.46 -4.67
C ILE A 206 -5.34 5.43 -3.58
N TYR A 207 -6.59 5.27 -3.16
CA TYR A 207 -6.96 4.38 -2.07
C TYR A 207 -7.83 3.23 -2.58
N VAL A 208 -7.29 2.03 -2.61
CA VAL A 208 -7.98 0.79 -2.99
C VAL A 208 -8.55 0.13 -1.76
N ASP A 209 -9.77 -0.44 -1.85
CA ASP A 209 -10.57 -0.96 -0.73
C ASP A 209 -10.61 0.06 0.45
N PRO A 210 -11.20 1.26 0.23
CA PRO A 210 -11.02 2.41 1.11
C PRO A 210 -11.90 2.33 2.36
N ARG A 211 -11.55 1.44 3.30
CA ARG A 211 -12.32 1.18 4.54
C ARG A 211 -12.35 2.33 5.52
N HIS A 212 -11.37 3.23 5.42
CA HIS A 212 -11.22 4.39 6.30
C HIS A 212 -11.20 5.69 5.50
N ARG A 213 -12.05 5.77 4.46
CA ARG A 213 -12.13 6.92 3.56
C ARG A 213 -12.46 8.22 4.29
N GLU A 214 -13.27 8.13 5.34
CA GLU A 214 -13.69 9.25 6.17
C GLU A 214 -12.50 10.02 6.77
N ILE A 215 -11.36 9.35 7.03
CA ILE A 215 -10.15 10.00 7.56
C ILE A 215 -9.64 11.11 6.64
N PHE A 216 -9.78 10.94 5.33
CA PHE A 216 -9.37 11.97 4.36
C PHE A 216 -10.52 12.95 4.06
N GLU A 217 -11.75 12.45 3.94
CA GLU A 217 -12.93 13.26 3.60
C GLU A 217 -13.28 14.27 4.69
N GLU A 218 -13.25 13.86 5.96
CA GLU A 218 -13.58 14.72 7.11
C GLU A 218 -12.59 15.87 7.31
N THR A 219 -11.40 15.83 6.72
CA THR A 219 -10.41 16.90 6.83
C THR A 219 -10.79 18.17 6.09
N GLY A 220 -11.65 18.08 5.08
CA GLY A 220 -11.99 19.18 4.18
C GLY A 220 -10.83 19.66 3.29
N LYS A 221 -9.69 18.95 3.29
CA LYS A 221 -8.47 19.31 2.53
C LYS A 221 -8.40 18.63 1.17
N PHE A 222 -9.22 17.60 0.93
CA PHE A 222 -9.18 16.80 -0.27
C PHE A 222 -10.48 16.92 -1.08
N GLU A 223 -10.32 16.98 -2.38
CA GLU A 223 -11.38 16.88 -3.38
C GLU A 223 -11.38 15.50 -4.00
N ILE A 224 -12.56 14.95 -4.30
CA ILE A 224 -12.69 13.65 -4.97
C ILE A 224 -12.45 13.85 -6.46
N LEU A 225 -11.44 13.17 -7.02
CA LEU A 225 -11.19 13.15 -8.47
C LEU A 225 -11.94 11.99 -9.15
N ASP A 226 -11.99 10.84 -8.49
CA ASP A 226 -12.66 9.64 -9.00
C ASP A 226 -13.00 8.70 -7.86
N GLN A 227 -14.07 7.90 -7.99
CA GLN A 227 -14.45 6.93 -6.99
C GLN A 227 -15.32 5.79 -7.53
N SER A 228 -15.22 4.65 -6.85
CA SER A 228 -16.13 3.51 -6.99
C SER A 228 -16.28 2.82 -5.63
N PRO A 229 -17.10 1.77 -5.50
CA PRO A 229 -17.15 0.98 -4.27
C PRO A 229 -15.79 0.37 -3.85
N HIS A 230 -14.85 0.23 -4.80
CA HIS A 230 -13.58 -0.45 -4.58
C HIS A 230 -12.36 0.47 -4.57
N PHE A 231 -12.52 1.74 -4.90
CA PHE A 231 -11.42 2.70 -4.86
C PHE A 231 -11.90 4.14 -4.70
N LEU A 232 -10.98 4.99 -4.26
CA LEU A 232 -11.14 6.42 -4.09
C LEU A 232 -9.87 7.13 -4.57
N VAL A 233 -10.02 8.14 -5.41
CA VAL A 233 -8.91 9.02 -5.81
C VAL A 233 -9.22 10.42 -5.32
N LEU A 234 -8.33 10.96 -4.52
CA LEU A 234 -8.44 12.28 -3.90
C LEU A 234 -7.26 13.17 -4.30
N THR A 235 -7.44 14.47 -4.28
CA THR A 235 -6.35 15.44 -4.43
C THR A 235 -6.52 16.60 -3.48
N THR A 236 -5.40 17.13 -2.95
CA THR A 236 -5.42 18.48 -2.40
C THR A 236 -5.51 19.49 -3.55
N PRO A 237 -6.05 20.69 -3.32
CA PRO A 237 -5.97 21.77 -4.29
C PRO A 237 -4.53 21.99 -4.78
N PRO A 238 -4.32 22.43 -6.04
CA PRO A 238 -2.99 22.83 -6.46
C PRO A 238 -2.52 23.99 -5.56
N PRO A 239 -1.19 24.08 -5.31
CA PRO A 239 -0.66 25.22 -4.57
C PRO A 239 -1.16 26.50 -5.21
N GLN A 240 -1.69 27.41 -4.41
CA GLN A 240 -2.00 28.74 -4.91
C GLN A 240 -0.67 29.32 -5.39
N THR A 241 -0.56 29.56 -6.69
CA THR A 241 0.56 30.34 -7.22
C THR A 241 0.39 31.73 -6.62
N GLY A 242 1.06 31.95 -5.49
CA GLY A 242 1.09 33.27 -4.87
C GLY A 242 1.59 34.26 -5.89
N ALA A 243 0.79 35.26 -6.17
CA ALA A 243 1.28 36.49 -6.74
C ALA A 243 2.34 37.02 -5.76
N HIS A 244 3.59 36.71 -6.04
CA HIS A 244 4.70 37.50 -5.57
C HIS A 244 4.89 38.59 -6.63
N ASP A 245 4.14 39.68 -6.43
CA ASP A 245 4.50 40.99 -6.97
C ASP A 245 5.77 41.51 -6.32
#